data_3f9ad6bc0c48f4c6eaf1496258031a17
#
_entry.id   3f9ad6bc0c48f4c6eaf1496258031a17
#
_cell.length_a   1.000
_cell.length_b   1.000
_cell.length_c   1.000
_cell.angle_alpha   90.00
_cell.angle_beta   90.00
_cell.angle_gamma   90.00
#
_symmetry.space_group_name_H-M   'P 1'
#
loop_
_entity.id
_entity.type
_entity.pdbx_description
1 polymer ?
#
loop_
_entity_poly.entity_id
_entity_poly.type
_entity_poly.pdbx_seq_one_letter_code
_entity_poly.pdbx_strand_id
1 'polypeptide(L)'
;MNLHVISPGPLTTVQDAGRTGYAARGFRTCGAADGYAMRTANLLAGNPQAAGAAVLEMTLQGGKYQFDGDAVFALAGADMPAALDGRALKAGDVLPIGAAPAMVEQRWQQICAKGANRPLGTARTPARPWRFLGGRKLPLFRAVPGPQTDAFTAAGQAAFVHGVYALTADCDRMACKLQGPQIETVDGSDIVSDGIVAGSVQVSANGQPIVMLADHQTTGGYAKIATVISADLSAMAQLRPGEKLAFQYVTAAQAVAGARAQAAVLDKIRERMK
;
A
#
# COMPACT_ATOMS: atom_id res chain seq x y z
N MET A 1 26.08 13.79 4.70
CA MET A 1 25.39 12.84 5.57
C MET A 1 25.07 11.61 4.75
N ASN A 2 25.48 10.45 5.21
CA ASN A 2 25.19 9.16 4.57
C ASN A 2 24.41 8.28 5.53
N LEU A 3 23.64 7.37 4.97
CA LEU A 3 23.00 6.27 5.68
C LEU A 3 23.77 4.98 5.36
N HIS A 4 24.43 4.43 6.35
CA HIS A 4 25.15 3.18 6.24
C HIS A 4 24.20 2.01 6.50
N VAL A 5 24.16 1.06 5.59
CA VAL A 5 23.38 -0.17 5.73
C VAL A 5 24.23 -1.21 6.45
N ILE A 6 23.95 -1.44 7.73
CA ILE A 6 24.65 -2.46 8.53
C ILE A 6 24.08 -3.85 8.22
N SER A 7 22.76 -3.93 8.08
CA SER A 7 22.03 -5.13 7.64
C SER A 7 20.75 -4.68 6.92
N PRO A 8 20.51 -5.10 5.68
CA PRO A 8 19.36 -4.62 4.91
C PRO A 8 18.03 -5.26 5.32
N GLY A 9 18.05 -6.32 6.14
CA GLY A 9 16.88 -7.18 6.32
C GLY A 9 16.64 -8.11 5.13
N PRO A 10 15.52 -8.84 5.08
CA PRO A 10 15.22 -9.80 3.99
C PRO A 10 15.09 -9.12 2.63
N LEU A 11 14.42 -7.99 2.57
CA LEU A 11 14.22 -7.22 1.35
C LEU A 11 14.01 -5.74 1.70
N THR A 12 14.99 -4.91 1.36
CA THR A 12 14.89 -3.45 1.43
C THR A 12 15.24 -2.85 0.08
N THR A 13 14.37 -1.98 -0.41
CA THR A 13 14.54 -1.31 -1.71
C THR A 13 14.34 0.20 -1.56
N VAL A 14 14.97 0.95 -2.45
CA VAL A 14 14.69 2.39 -2.61
C VAL A 14 13.50 2.54 -3.54
N GLN A 15 12.44 3.16 -3.06
CA GLN A 15 11.21 3.36 -3.82
C GLN A 15 10.79 4.82 -3.78
N ASP A 16 10.11 5.25 -4.84
CA ASP A 16 9.55 6.59 -5.00
C ASP A 16 8.06 6.52 -5.41
N ALA A 17 7.55 7.59 -6.03
CA ALA A 17 6.18 7.62 -6.54
C ALA A 17 5.97 6.77 -7.81
N GLY A 18 7.03 6.15 -8.34
CA GLY A 18 7.00 5.42 -9.60
C GLY A 18 7.01 6.33 -10.82
N ARG A 19 6.98 5.70 -12.01
CA ARG A 19 7.00 6.39 -13.31
C ARG A 19 5.67 6.24 -14.03
N THR A 20 4.88 7.29 -14.03
CA THR A 20 3.60 7.34 -14.73
C THR A 20 3.77 7.78 -16.18
N GLY A 21 2.84 7.39 -17.08
CA GLY A 21 2.80 7.83 -18.47
C GLY A 21 3.61 6.98 -19.45
N TYR A 22 4.29 5.93 -19.01
CA TYR A 22 5.14 5.08 -19.86
C TYR A 22 4.57 3.67 -20.11
N ALA A 23 3.40 3.34 -19.57
CA ALA A 23 2.80 2.01 -19.70
C ALA A 23 2.58 1.60 -21.17
N ALA A 24 2.19 2.52 -22.04
CA ALA A 24 2.03 2.28 -23.47
C ALA A 24 3.35 1.91 -24.19
N ARG A 25 4.49 2.17 -23.55
CA ARG A 25 5.83 1.77 -24.04
C ARG A 25 6.34 0.49 -23.35
N GLY A 26 5.49 -0.22 -22.60
CA GLY A 26 5.84 -1.44 -21.88
C GLY A 26 6.57 -1.23 -20.55
N PHE A 27 6.76 0.01 -20.10
CA PHE A 27 7.40 0.28 -18.81
C PHE A 27 6.37 0.22 -17.68
N ARG A 28 6.68 -0.58 -16.67
CA ARG A 28 5.89 -0.69 -15.44
C ARG A 28 5.93 0.62 -14.65
N THR A 29 4.84 0.96 -13.99
CA THR A 29 4.77 2.14 -13.12
C THR A 29 5.72 2.01 -11.93
N CYS A 30 5.75 0.86 -11.27
CA CYS A 30 6.54 0.59 -10.07
C CYS A 30 6.26 1.62 -8.95
N GLY A 31 7.28 1.96 -8.16
CA GLY A 31 7.15 2.85 -7.00
C GLY A 31 6.82 2.09 -5.72
N ALA A 32 6.57 2.83 -4.65
CA ALA A 32 6.28 2.23 -3.35
C ALA A 32 5.01 1.37 -3.39
N ALA A 33 5.09 0.15 -2.84
CA ALA A 33 3.94 -0.75 -2.72
C ALA A 33 2.85 -0.15 -1.82
N ASP A 34 3.25 0.52 -0.73
CA ASP A 34 2.38 1.36 0.09
C ASP A 34 2.63 2.85 -0.20
N GLY A 35 2.02 3.35 -1.27
CA GLY A 35 2.15 4.75 -1.66
C GLY A 35 1.59 5.75 -0.64
N TYR A 36 0.63 5.34 0.21
CA TYR A 36 0.15 6.19 1.30
C TYR A 36 1.18 6.32 2.41
N ALA A 37 1.79 5.22 2.85
CA ALA A 37 2.85 5.24 3.85
C ALA A 37 4.07 6.03 3.36
N MET A 38 4.49 5.85 2.11
CA MET A 38 5.57 6.62 1.49
C MET A 38 5.32 8.12 1.57
N ARG A 39 4.13 8.59 1.15
CA ARG A 39 3.77 10.01 1.20
C ARG A 39 3.70 10.52 2.63
N THR A 40 3.17 9.72 3.54
CA THR A 40 3.09 10.07 4.96
C THR A 40 4.48 10.22 5.58
N ALA A 41 5.40 9.27 5.35
CA ALA A 41 6.77 9.34 5.84
C ALA A 41 7.48 10.60 5.33
N ASN A 42 7.35 10.90 4.03
CA ASN A 42 7.93 12.11 3.44
C ASN A 42 7.36 13.41 4.04
N LEU A 43 6.05 13.49 4.25
CA LEU A 43 5.43 14.65 4.89
C LEU A 43 5.92 14.81 6.33
N LEU A 44 6.00 13.73 7.11
CA LEU A 44 6.48 13.76 8.49
C LEU A 44 7.96 14.13 8.58
N ALA A 45 8.79 13.64 7.65
CA ALA A 45 10.20 14.01 7.57
C ALA A 45 10.43 15.46 7.07
N GLY A 46 9.37 16.17 6.67
CA GLY A 46 9.45 17.55 6.19
C GLY A 46 9.95 17.71 4.77
N ASN A 47 9.91 16.67 3.95
CA ASN A 47 10.31 16.75 2.55
C ASN A 47 9.34 17.63 1.76
N PRO A 48 9.82 18.72 1.11
CA PRO A 48 8.95 19.65 0.39
C PRO A 48 8.29 19.03 -0.82
N GLN A 49 8.90 18.00 -1.42
CA GLN A 49 8.38 17.22 -2.55
C GLN A 49 7.83 15.87 -2.08
N ALA A 50 6.97 15.90 -1.08
CA ALA A 50 6.42 14.68 -0.45
C ALA A 50 5.80 13.64 -1.42
N ALA A 51 5.45 14.06 -2.64
CA ALA A 51 4.91 13.16 -3.65
C ALA A 51 5.99 12.37 -4.44
N GLY A 52 7.26 12.78 -4.40
CA GLY A 52 8.30 12.21 -5.26
C GLY A 52 9.61 11.85 -4.57
N ALA A 53 9.80 12.22 -3.30
CA ALA A 53 11.02 11.85 -2.59
C ALA A 53 11.08 10.34 -2.33
N ALA A 54 12.26 9.74 -2.59
CA ALA A 54 12.49 8.32 -2.37
C ALA A 54 12.49 7.96 -0.88
N VAL A 55 12.07 6.73 -0.59
CA VAL A 55 12.05 6.14 0.74
C VAL A 55 12.75 4.78 0.72
N LEU A 56 13.14 4.29 1.89
CA LEU A 56 13.49 2.89 2.07
C LEU A 56 12.20 2.12 2.35
N GLU A 57 11.85 1.23 1.44
CA GLU A 57 10.73 0.29 1.62
C GLU A 57 11.28 -1.03 2.12
N MET A 58 10.78 -1.48 3.26
CA MET A 58 11.21 -2.71 3.93
C MET A 58 10.07 -3.72 3.93
N THR A 59 10.32 -4.91 3.42
CA THR A 59 9.34 -5.98 3.32
C THR A 59 9.55 -6.99 4.43
N LEU A 60 8.48 -7.35 5.16
CA LEU A 60 8.40 -8.32 6.26
C LEU A 60 9.19 -7.92 7.50
N GLN A 61 10.45 -7.57 7.37
CA GLN A 61 11.33 -7.19 8.48
C GLN A 61 12.25 -6.07 8.03
N GLY A 62 12.43 -5.05 8.87
CA GLY A 62 13.38 -3.95 8.63
C GLY A 62 14.83 -4.38 8.81
N GLY A 63 15.73 -3.50 8.36
CA GLY A 63 17.15 -3.63 8.51
C GLY A 63 17.72 -2.90 9.73
N LYS A 64 19.04 -2.91 9.84
CA LYS A 64 19.83 -2.10 10.78
C LYS A 64 20.64 -1.07 9.99
N TYR A 65 20.50 0.20 10.39
CA TYR A 65 21.08 1.34 9.68
C TYR A 65 21.81 2.24 10.67
N GLN A 66 22.79 2.98 10.18
CA GLN A 66 23.52 3.97 10.93
C GLN A 66 23.67 5.25 10.11
N PHE A 67 23.38 6.39 10.70
CA PHE A 67 23.65 7.69 10.10
C PHE A 67 25.03 8.18 10.53
N ASP A 68 25.77 8.83 9.61
CA ASP A 68 27.10 9.41 9.87
C ASP A 68 27.03 10.93 10.20
N GLY A 69 25.84 11.45 10.36
CA GLY A 69 25.60 12.87 10.69
C GLY A 69 24.16 13.11 11.10
N ASP A 70 23.87 14.37 11.39
CA ASP A 70 22.56 14.81 11.86
C ASP A 70 21.47 14.59 10.80
N ALA A 71 20.38 13.98 11.19
CA ALA A 71 19.28 13.63 10.29
C ALA A 71 17.92 13.71 10.97
N VAL A 72 16.87 13.78 10.16
CA VAL A 72 15.50 13.50 10.59
C VAL A 72 14.95 12.40 9.73
N PHE A 73 14.34 11.42 10.36
CA PHE A 73 13.63 10.36 9.66
C PHE A 73 12.25 10.13 10.24
N ALA A 74 11.36 9.56 9.46
CA ALA A 74 10.02 9.18 9.87
C ALA A 74 9.72 7.74 9.46
N LEU A 75 8.96 7.04 10.30
CA LEU A 75 8.47 5.70 10.04
C LEU A 75 6.99 5.76 9.70
N ALA A 76 6.58 5.05 8.65
CA ALA A 76 5.17 4.91 8.28
C ALA A 76 4.90 3.51 7.72
N GLY A 77 3.64 3.08 7.74
CA GLY A 77 3.21 1.79 7.22
C GLY A 77 2.76 0.82 8.31
N ALA A 78 3.25 -0.40 8.28
CA ALA A 78 2.92 -1.43 9.26
C ALA A 78 3.44 -1.08 10.66
N ASP A 79 2.71 -1.54 11.68
CA ASP A 79 3.11 -1.39 13.08
C ASP A 79 4.13 -2.49 13.41
N MET A 80 5.40 -2.20 13.10
CA MET A 80 6.51 -3.12 13.32
C MET A 80 7.41 -2.61 14.45
N PRO A 81 7.95 -3.49 15.30
CA PRO A 81 8.91 -3.09 16.32
C PRO A 81 10.14 -2.44 15.66
N ALA A 82 10.45 -1.23 16.09
CA ALA A 82 11.63 -0.50 15.64
C ALA A 82 12.30 0.16 16.88
N ALA A 83 13.58 0.45 16.79
CA ALA A 83 14.31 1.14 17.84
C ALA A 83 15.39 2.08 17.27
N LEU A 84 15.63 3.18 17.96
CA LEU A 84 16.76 4.08 17.74
C LEU A 84 17.57 4.13 19.03
N ASP A 85 18.83 3.73 18.96
CA ASP A 85 19.76 3.69 20.10
C ASP A 85 19.16 3.02 21.34
N GLY A 86 18.46 1.90 21.11
CA GLY A 86 17.77 1.14 22.16
C GLY A 86 16.40 1.66 22.58
N ARG A 87 15.99 2.85 22.12
CA ARG A 87 14.65 3.41 22.37
C ARG A 87 13.64 2.86 21.37
N ALA A 88 12.57 2.25 21.87
CA ALA A 88 11.49 1.74 21.03
C ALA A 88 10.76 2.86 20.27
N LEU A 89 10.48 2.63 18.98
CA LEU A 89 9.79 3.51 18.06
C LEU A 89 8.48 2.92 17.59
N LYS A 90 7.58 3.80 17.13
CA LYS A 90 6.28 3.43 16.56
C LYS A 90 6.09 4.10 15.20
N ALA A 91 5.24 3.54 14.38
CA ALA A 91 4.82 4.18 13.12
C ALA A 91 4.22 5.56 13.42
N GLY A 92 4.73 6.59 12.72
CA GLY A 92 4.40 8.00 12.95
C GLY A 92 5.35 8.75 13.86
N ASP A 93 6.33 8.08 14.47
CA ASP A 93 7.40 8.77 15.18
C ASP A 93 8.29 9.51 14.18
N VAL A 94 8.62 10.74 14.52
CA VAL A 94 9.61 11.57 13.84
C VAL A 94 10.73 11.82 14.83
N LEU A 95 11.94 11.50 14.46
CA LEU A 95 13.09 11.54 15.39
C LEU A 95 14.26 12.27 14.76
N PRO A 96 14.81 13.25 15.45
CA PRO A 96 16.11 13.80 15.09
C PRO A 96 17.22 12.84 15.49
N ILE A 97 18.25 12.76 14.67
CA ILE A 97 19.51 12.11 14.95
C ILE A 97 20.58 13.20 15.01
N GLY A 98 21.21 13.36 16.16
CA GLY A 98 22.19 14.43 16.37
C GLY A 98 21.54 15.83 16.50
N ALA A 99 22.33 16.87 16.26
CA ALA A 99 21.83 18.25 16.20
C ALA A 99 21.09 18.46 14.87
N ALA A 100 19.77 18.50 14.91
CA ALA A 100 18.97 18.72 13.71
C ALA A 100 19.27 20.11 13.12
N PRO A 101 19.25 20.28 11.79
CA PRO A 101 19.32 21.60 11.16
C PRO A 101 18.32 22.57 11.79
N ALA A 102 18.67 23.81 12.00
CA ALA A 102 17.88 24.79 12.77
C ALA A 102 16.39 24.85 12.38
N MET A 103 16.08 24.69 11.09
CA MET A 103 14.71 24.65 10.57
C MET A 103 13.95 23.40 11.04
N VAL A 104 14.65 22.28 11.18
CA VAL A 104 14.07 20.99 11.63
C VAL A 104 13.92 21.00 13.14
N GLU A 105 14.91 21.57 13.86
CA GLU A 105 14.87 21.78 15.30
C GLU A 105 13.67 22.67 15.68
N GLN A 106 13.46 23.76 14.97
CA GLN A 106 12.33 24.65 15.19
C GLN A 106 10.98 23.98 14.93
N ARG A 107 10.87 23.16 13.88
CA ARG A 107 9.69 22.32 13.62
C ARG A 107 9.50 21.24 14.69
N TRP A 108 10.57 20.58 15.09
CA TRP A 108 10.55 19.59 16.15
C TRP A 108 10.06 20.20 17.48
N GLN A 109 10.58 21.35 17.85
CA GLN A 109 10.13 22.10 19.04
C GLN A 109 8.65 22.48 18.93
N GLN A 110 8.17 22.90 17.76
CA GLN A 110 6.75 23.18 17.54
C GLN A 110 5.87 21.93 17.66
N ILE A 111 6.35 20.79 17.18
CA ILE A 111 5.68 19.50 17.32
C ILE A 111 5.65 19.07 18.78
N CYS A 112 6.76 19.19 19.51
CA CYS A 112 6.85 18.86 20.93
C CYS A 112 6.03 19.82 21.80
N ALA A 113 6.05 21.13 21.53
CA ALA A 113 5.29 22.13 22.28
C ALA A 113 3.76 21.94 22.14
N LYS A 114 3.30 21.37 21.04
CA LYS A 114 1.88 21.00 20.83
C LYS A 114 1.48 19.67 21.52
N GLY A 115 2.32 19.16 22.43
CA GLY A 115 2.07 17.91 23.16
C GLY A 115 2.26 16.65 22.32
N ALA A 116 3.02 16.74 21.26
CA ALA A 116 3.28 15.70 20.28
C ALA A 116 4.45 14.77 20.66
N ASN A 117 4.55 14.38 21.93
CA ASN A 117 5.00 13.03 22.27
C ASN A 117 3.88 11.99 21.96
N ARG A 118 2.80 12.45 21.34
CA ARG A 118 1.82 11.57 20.71
C ARG A 118 2.28 11.34 19.28
N PRO A 119 2.39 10.09 18.82
CA PRO A 119 2.48 9.81 17.40
C PRO A 119 1.44 10.71 16.73
N LEU A 120 1.83 11.48 15.69
CA LEU A 120 0.88 12.20 14.85
C LEU A 120 -0.06 11.13 14.29
N GLY A 121 -1.04 10.77 15.14
CA GLY A 121 -1.84 9.58 15.00
C GLY A 121 -2.43 9.52 13.60
N THR A 122 -1.84 8.69 12.79
CA THR A 122 -2.36 8.14 11.55
C THR A 122 -1.32 8.07 10.43
N ALA A 123 -0.05 7.79 10.74
CA ALA A 123 0.84 7.18 9.75
C ALA A 123 0.34 5.78 9.33
N ARG A 124 -0.74 5.31 9.94
CA ARG A 124 -1.43 4.07 9.58
C ARG A 124 -2.29 4.30 8.34
N THR A 125 -2.27 3.35 7.44
CA THR A 125 -3.21 3.27 6.33
C THR A 125 -4.63 3.56 6.82
N PRO A 126 -5.41 4.43 6.15
CA PRO A 126 -6.76 4.77 6.57
C PRO A 126 -7.61 3.54 6.87
N ALA A 127 -8.46 3.65 7.88
CA ALA A 127 -9.33 2.54 8.29
C ALA A 127 -10.12 2.01 7.07
N ARG A 128 -9.96 0.74 6.77
CA ARG A 128 -10.71 0.02 5.75
C ARG A 128 -12.10 -0.32 6.26
N PRO A 129 -13.09 -0.43 5.38
CA PRO A 129 -14.33 -1.07 5.74
C PRO A 129 -14.05 -2.52 6.17
N TRP A 130 -14.89 -3.03 7.06
CA TRP A 130 -14.78 -4.37 7.61
C TRP A 130 -16.08 -5.13 7.36
N ARG A 131 -15.93 -6.41 7.06
CA ARG A 131 -17.03 -7.37 7.05
C ARG A 131 -16.92 -8.23 8.30
N PHE A 132 -18.03 -8.46 9.00
CA PHE A 132 -18.07 -9.42 10.08
C PHE A 132 -18.51 -10.78 9.52
N LEU A 133 -17.69 -11.79 9.73
CA LEU A 133 -18.00 -13.16 9.35
C LEU A 133 -17.69 -14.09 10.53
N GLY A 134 -18.69 -14.80 11.04
CA GLY A 134 -18.50 -15.69 12.19
C GLY A 134 -17.92 -14.99 13.44
N GLY A 135 -18.30 -13.73 13.70
CA GLY A 135 -17.79 -12.93 14.81
C GLY A 135 -16.37 -12.36 14.62
N ARG A 136 -15.72 -12.65 13.49
CA ARG A 136 -14.39 -12.11 13.18
C ARG A 136 -14.47 -10.91 12.24
N LYS A 137 -13.64 -9.91 12.51
CA LYS A 137 -13.48 -8.73 11.67
C LYS A 137 -12.58 -9.05 10.49
N LEU A 138 -13.11 -8.91 9.26
CA LEU A 138 -12.43 -9.25 8.02
C LEU A 138 -12.16 -7.99 7.20
N PRO A 139 -10.94 -7.75 6.70
CA PRO A 139 -10.67 -6.62 5.81
C PRO A 139 -11.51 -6.74 4.54
N LEU A 140 -12.19 -5.66 4.19
CA LEU A 140 -13.02 -5.56 3.01
C LEU A 140 -12.36 -4.62 2.01
N PHE A 141 -12.01 -5.14 0.84
CA PHE A 141 -11.42 -4.38 -0.25
C PHE A 141 -12.48 -3.97 -1.25
N ARG A 142 -12.58 -2.66 -1.47
CA ARG A 142 -13.51 -2.10 -2.43
C ARG A 142 -12.95 -2.22 -3.84
N ALA A 143 -13.77 -2.64 -4.78
CA ALA A 143 -13.38 -2.79 -6.17
C ALA A 143 -14.49 -2.33 -7.11
N VAL A 144 -14.13 -1.74 -8.23
CA VAL A 144 -15.06 -1.49 -9.34
C VAL A 144 -15.12 -2.73 -10.24
N PRO A 145 -16.27 -3.04 -10.87
CA PRO A 145 -16.35 -4.11 -11.86
C PRO A 145 -15.27 -3.95 -12.93
N GLY A 146 -14.69 -5.06 -13.34
CA GLY A 146 -13.63 -5.10 -14.34
C GLY A 146 -14.16 -5.03 -15.78
N PRO A 147 -13.27 -4.81 -16.76
CA PRO A 147 -13.65 -4.69 -18.16
C PRO A 147 -14.16 -6.00 -18.79
N GLN A 148 -13.85 -7.16 -18.19
CA GLN A 148 -14.31 -8.46 -18.65
C GLN A 148 -15.23 -9.13 -17.63
N THR A 149 -16.08 -8.36 -16.94
CA THR A 149 -17.04 -8.91 -15.96
C THR A 149 -18.02 -9.91 -16.59
N ASP A 150 -18.30 -9.76 -17.86
CA ASP A 150 -19.14 -10.65 -18.69
C ASP A 150 -18.51 -12.02 -18.98
N ALA A 151 -17.20 -12.15 -18.84
CA ALA A 151 -16.52 -13.44 -18.91
C ALA A 151 -16.80 -14.36 -17.71
N PHE A 152 -17.46 -13.86 -16.66
CA PHE A 152 -17.74 -14.60 -15.43
C PHE A 152 -19.23 -14.89 -15.27
N THR A 153 -19.54 -16.10 -14.84
CA THR A 153 -20.94 -16.48 -14.55
C THR A 153 -21.50 -15.67 -13.38
N ALA A 154 -22.80 -15.63 -13.23
CA ALA A 154 -23.45 -15.02 -12.06
C ALA A 154 -22.97 -15.66 -10.74
N ALA A 155 -22.74 -16.97 -10.74
CA ALA A 155 -22.18 -17.70 -9.61
C ALA A 155 -20.73 -17.28 -9.33
N GLY A 156 -19.90 -17.12 -10.37
CA GLY A 156 -18.53 -16.63 -10.25
C GLY A 156 -18.46 -15.21 -9.68
N GLN A 157 -19.29 -14.30 -10.18
CA GLN A 157 -19.38 -12.93 -9.65
C GLN A 157 -19.87 -12.91 -8.19
N ALA A 158 -20.86 -13.76 -7.84
CA ALA A 158 -21.32 -13.93 -6.46
C ALA A 158 -20.20 -14.50 -5.56
N ALA A 159 -19.45 -15.51 -6.04
CA ALA A 159 -18.31 -16.05 -5.32
C ALA A 159 -17.25 -14.97 -5.02
N PHE A 160 -16.98 -14.06 -5.97
CA PHE A 160 -16.04 -12.97 -5.77
C PHE A 160 -16.45 -12.03 -4.63
N VAL A 161 -17.71 -11.57 -4.59
CA VAL A 161 -18.16 -10.56 -3.60
C VAL A 161 -18.60 -11.17 -2.26
N HIS A 162 -19.05 -12.43 -2.24
CA HIS A 162 -19.50 -13.09 -1.01
C HIS A 162 -18.42 -13.99 -0.42
N GLY A 163 -17.40 -14.35 -1.20
CA GLY A 163 -16.30 -15.20 -0.79
C GLY A 163 -15.37 -14.58 0.23
N VAL A 164 -14.65 -15.45 0.90
CA VAL A 164 -13.51 -15.10 1.76
C VAL A 164 -12.28 -15.72 1.13
N TYR A 165 -11.29 -14.91 0.89
CA TYR A 165 -10.03 -15.30 0.28
C TYR A 165 -8.90 -15.16 1.28
N ALA A 166 -7.92 -16.05 1.21
CA ALA A 166 -6.69 -15.98 1.99
C ALA A 166 -5.52 -15.60 1.07
N LEU A 167 -4.65 -14.71 1.55
CA LEU A 167 -3.39 -14.42 0.87
C LEU A 167 -2.48 -15.63 0.92
N THR A 168 -1.97 -16.07 -0.23
CA THR A 168 -1.02 -17.18 -0.31
C THR A 168 0.41 -16.70 -0.01
N ALA A 169 1.36 -17.63 0.10
CA ALA A 169 2.78 -17.28 0.21
C ALA A 169 3.35 -16.69 -1.10
N ASP A 170 2.69 -16.94 -2.23
CA ASP A 170 3.05 -16.37 -3.54
C ASP A 170 2.53 -14.93 -3.65
N CYS A 171 3.10 -14.05 -2.84
CA CYS A 171 2.82 -12.63 -2.85
C CYS A 171 4.12 -11.86 -2.90
N ASP A 172 4.24 -10.99 -3.89
CA ASP A 172 5.38 -10.11 -4.09
C ASP A 172 4.93 -8.70 -4.48
N ARG A 173 5.85 -7.88 -4.95
CA ARG A 173 5.55 -6.53 -5.43
C ARG A 173 4.76 -6.50 -6.74
N MET A 174 4.73 -7.62 -7.49
CA MET A 174 3.97 -7.73 -8.74
C MET A 174 2.50 -8.02 -8.51
N ALA A 175 2.20 -8.98 -7.62
CA ALA A 175 0.84 -9.44 -7.39
C ALA A 175 0.67 -10.19 -6.06
N CYS A 176 -0.56 -10.16 -5.57
CA CYS A 176 -1.05 -11.00 -4.47
C CYS A 176 -1.92 -12.11 -5.04
N LYS A 177 -1.44 -13.37 -4.97
CA LYS A 177 -2.26 -14.53 -5.28
C LYS A 177 -3.13 -14.89 -4.08
N LEU A 178 -4.40 -15.09 -4.34
CA LEU A 178 -5.38 -15.40 -3.31
C LEU A 178 -5.92 -16.80 -3.48
N GLN A 179 -6.37 -17.42 -2.41
CA GLN A 179 -7.03 -18.72 -2.40
C GLN A 179 -8.36 -18.62 -1.66
N GLY A 180 -9.42 -19.12 -2.29
CA GLY A 180 -10.77 -19.10 -1.74
C GLY A 180 -11.77 -19.80 -2.63
N PRO A 181 -13.07 -19.44 -2.57
CA PRO A 181 -14.08 -19.96 -3.47
C PRO A 181 -13.67 -19.75 -4.94
N GLN A 182 -13.90 -20.76 -5.75
CA GLN A 182 -13.62 -20.70 -7.18
C GLN A 182 -14.52 -19.68 -7.86
N ILE A 183 -13.93 -18.82 -8.69
CA ILE A 183 -14.62 -17.84 -9.51
C ILE A 183 -14.84 -18.48 -10.89
N GLU A 184 -16.08 -18.86 -11.15
CA GLU A 184 -16.48 -19.57 -12.35
C GLU A 184 -16.54 -18.61 -13.55
N THR A 185 -15.99 -19.04 -14.68
CA THR A 185 -16.00 -18.36 -15.97
C THR A 185 -17.02 -19.00 -16.92
N VAL A 186 -17.47 -18.23 -17.90
CA VAL A 186 -18.39 -18.70 -18.95
C VAL A 186 -17.66 -19.58 -19.95
N ASP A 187 -16.49 -19.16 -20.41
CA ASP A 187 -15.71 -19.85 -21.47
C ASP A 187 -14.19 -19.74 -21.20
N GLY A 188 -13.80 -20.11 -19.97
CA GLY A 188 -12.41 -19.99 -19.53
C GLY A 188 -12.01 -18.56 -19.14
N SER A 189 -10.79 -18.42 -18.64
CA SER A 189 -10.26 -17.14 -18.12
C SER A 189 -9.28 -16.46 -19.07
N ASP A 190 -8.85 -17.15 -20.13
CA ASP A 190 -7.85 -16.62 -21.06
C ASP A 190 -8.47 -15.60 -22.01
N ILE A 191 -7.79 -14.48 -22.20
CA ILE A 191 -8.18 -13.42 -23.12
C ILE A 191 -7.00 -13.02 -24.02
N VAL A 192 -7.27 -12.36 -25.13
CA VAL A 192 -6.22 -11.63 -25.86
C VAL A 192 -5.61 -10.62 -24.89
N SER A 193 -4.27 -10.59 -24.83
CA SER A 193 -3.55 -9.73 -23.88
C SER A 193 -4.07 -8.28 -23.93
N ASP A 194 -4.45 -7.77 -22.78
CA ASP A 194 -5.05 -6.45 -22.61
C ASP A 194 -4.35 -5.69 -21.47
N GLY A 195 -4.54 -4.35 -21.43
CA GLY A 195 -3.91 -3.47 -20.46
C GLY A 195 -4.24 -3.83 -19.02
N ILE A 196 -3.23 -3.73 -18.14
CA ILE A 196 -3.34 -3.95 -16.70
C ILE A 196 -3.02 -2.66 -15.96
N VAL A 197 -3.76 -2.40 -14.90
CA VAL A 197 -3.48 -1.33 -13.94
C VAL A 197 -3.27 -1.92 -12.54
N ALA A 198 -2.60 -1.18 -11.65
CA ALA A 198 -2.51 -1.58 -10.24
C ALA A 198 -3.93 -1.74 -9.66
N GLY A 199 -4.16 -2.83 -8.94
CA GLY A 199 -5.47 -3.19 -8.40
C GLY A 199 -6.32 -4.07 -9.33
N SER A 200 -5.94 -4.30 -10.59
CA SER A 200 -6.63 -5.27 -11.45
C SER A 200 -6.67 -6.62 -10.76
N VAL A 201 -7.85 -7.23 -10.71
CA VAL A 201 -8.06 -8.58 -10.17
C VAL A 201 -8.27 -9.51 -11.35
N GLN A 202 -7.21 -10.19 -11.72
CA GLN A 202 -7.23 -11.25 -12.73
C GLN A 202 -7.71 -12.55 -12.10
N VAL A 203 -8.39 -13.38 -12.89
CA VAL A 203 -8.76 -14.73 -12.46
C VAL A 203 -8.01 -15.71 -13.34
N SER A 204 -7.17 -16.53 -12.71
CA SER A 204 -6.40 -17.56 -13.42
C SER A 204 -7.26 -18.77 -13.80
N ALA A 205 -6.74 -19.67 -14.64
CA ALA A 205 -7.46 -20.84 -15.15
C ALA A 205 -8.03 -21.75 -14.05
N ASN A 206 -7.46 -21.74 -12.85
CA ASN A 206 -7.97 -22.48 -11.69
C ASN A 206 -9.08 -21.72 -10.91
N GLY A 207 -9.57 -20.58 -11.42
CA GLY A 207 -10.62 -19.79 -10.79
C GLY A 207 -10.17 -18.99 -9.56
N GLN A 208 -8.87 -18.84 -9.32
CA GLN A 208 -8.37 -18.10 -8.17
C GLN A 208 -7.99 -16.66 -8.53
N PRO A 209 -8.32 -15.67 -7.68
CA PRO A 209 -8.04 -14.27 -7.98
C PRO A 209 -6.58 -13.91 -7.72
N ILE A 210 -6.03 -13.03 -8.59
CA ILE A 210 -4.70 -12.47 -8.51
C ILE A 210 -4.84 -10.94 -8.54
N VAL A 211 -4.49 -10.27 -7.46
CA VAL A 211 -4.56 -8.80 -7.37
C VAL A 211 -3.22 -8.21 -7.77
N MET A 212 -3.21 -7.40 -8.82
CA MET A 212 -1.99 -6.78 -9.37
C MET A 212 -1.54 -5.60 -8.49
N LEU A 213 -0.25 -5.54 -8.16
CA LEU A 213 0.35 -4.53 -7.29
C LEU A 213 1.28 -3.58 -8.06
N ALA A 214 2.17 -2.87 -7.35
CA ALA A 214 2.99 -1.78 -7.89
C ALA A 214 3.87 -2.18 -9.09
N ASP A 215 4.47 -3.37 -9.05
CA ASP A 215 5.39 -3.85 -10.10
C ASP A 215 4.70 -4.76 -11.13
N HIS A 216 3.36 -4.68 -11.25
CA HIS A 216 2.60 -5.46 -12.23
C HIS A 216 3.11 -5.24 -13.66
N GLN A 217 2.91 -6.24 -14.51
CA GLN A 217 3.16 -6.09 -15.96
C GLN A 217 2.16 -5.11 -16.60
N THR A 218 2.51 -4.57 -17.75
CA THR A 218 1.66 -3.59 -18.47
C THR A 218 0.47 -4.23 -19.18
N THR A 219 0.60 -5.51 -19.56
CA THR A 219 -0.44 -6.30 -20.23
C THR A 219 -0.52 -7.70 -19.63
N GLY A 220 -1.66 -8.37 -19.77
CA GLY A 220 -1.86 -9.75 -19.34
C GLY A 220 -3.02 -10.42 -20.05
N GLY A 221 -3.00 -11.76 -20.04
CA GLY A 221 -3.91 -12.61 -20.81
C GLY A 221 -5.00 -13.26 -19.98
N TYR A 222 -5.26 -12.82 -18.74
CA TYR A 222 -6.38 -13.31 -17.94
C TYR A 222 -7.49 -12.26 -17.81
N ALA A 223 -8.73 -12.72 -17.82
CA ALA A 223 -9.90 -11.88 -17.61
C ALA A 223 -9.87 -11.17 -16.25
N LYS A 224 -10.19 -9.89 -16.27
CA LYS A 224 -10.22 -9.03 -15.09
C LYS A 224 -11.65 -8.87 -14.57
N ILE A 225 -11.97 -9.53 -13.45
CA ILE A 225 -13.29 -9.45 -12.82
C ILE A 225 -13.55 -8.11 -12.15
N ALA A 226 -12.50 -7.47 -11.64
CA ALA A 226 -12.60 -6.24 -10.87
C ALA A 226 -11.30 -5.42 -10.93
N THR A 227 -11.36 -4.20 -10.41
CA THR A 227 -10.18 -3.39 -10.08
C THR A 227 -10.34 -2.84 -8.66
N VAL A 228 -9.45 -3.21 -7.76
CA VAL A 228 -9.39 -2.67 -6.39
C VAL A 228 -9.14 -1.17 -6.47
N ILE A 229 -9.89 -0.38 -5.71
CA ILE A 229 -9.75 1.08 -5.73
C ILE A 229 -8.38 1.52 -5.18
N SER A 230 -7.83 2.60 -5.71
CA SER A 230 -6.49 3.10 -5.34
C SER A 230 -6.33 3.38 -3.85
N ALA A 231 -7.40 3.81 -3.18
CA ALA A 231 -7.39 4.06 -1.73
C ALA A 231 -7.17 2.81 -0.88
N ASP A 232 -7.41 1.60 -1.42
CA ASP A 232 -7.29 0.35 -0.68
C ASP A 232 -5.99 -0.40 -1.01
N LEU A 233 -5.25 -0.02 -2.06
CA LEU A 233 -4.03 -0.71 -2.50
C LEU A 233 -2.92 -0.71 -1.46
N SER A 234 -2.69 0.42 -0.78
CA SER A 234 -1.72 0.51 0.31
C SER A 234 -1.99 -0.51 1.41
N ALA A 235 -3.26 -0.78 1.67
CA ALA A 235 -3.66 -1.74 2.66
C ALA A 235 -3.53 -3.19 2.15
N MET A 236 -3.68 -3.42 0.85
CA MET A 236 -3.41 -4.73 0.22
C MET A 236 -1.92 -5.10 0.35
N ALA A 237 -1.03 -4.14 0.10
CA ALA A 237 0.41 -4.32 0.23
C ALA A 237 0.90 -4.66 1.65
N GLN A 238 0.07 -4.44 2.68
CA GLN A 238 0.40 -4.74 4.07
C GLN A 238 -0.17 -6.06 4.59
N LEU A 239 -0.87 -6.83 3.75
CA LEU A 239 -1.36 -8.14 4.13
C LEU A 239 -0.22 -9.14 4.25
N ARG A 240 -0.38 -10.09 5.17
CA ARG A 240 0.56 -11.19 5.38
C ARG A 240 -0.01 -12.50 4.82
N PRO A 241 0.84 -13.42 4.36
CA PRO A 241 0.40 -14.76 3.98
C PRO A 241 -0.49 -15.40 5.07
N GLY A 242 -1.61 -15.98 4.65
CA GLY A 242 -2.62 -16.56 5.53
C GLY A 242 -3.68 -15.59 6.04
N GLU A 243 -3.48 -14.28 5.92
CA GLU A 243 -4.53 -13.31 6.27
C GLU A 243 -5.70 -13.41 5.31
N LYS A 244 -6.90 -13.31 5.87
CA LYS A 244 -8.16 -13.43 5.13
C LYS A 244 -8.72 -12.05 4.80
N LEU A 245 -9.35 -11.97 3.62
CA LEU A 245 -9.98 -10.76 3.11
C LEU A 245 -11.26 -11.08 2.33
N ALA A 246 -12.03 -10.06 2.04
CA ALA A 246 -13.19 -10.12 1.15
C ALA A 246 -13.21 -8.90 0.22
N PHE A 247 -14.02 -8.97 -0.83
CA PHE A 247 -14.23 -7.88 -1.77
C PHE A 247 -15.65 -7.34 -1.70
N GLN A 248 -15.80 -6.09 -2.11
CA GLN A 248 -17.09 -5.42 -2.27
C GLN A 248 -17.07 -4.59 -3.54
N TYR A 249 -18.06 -4.76 -4.39
CA TYR A 249 -18.25 -3.86 -5.52
C TYR A 249 -18.69 -2.47 -5.03
N VAL A 250 -18.10 -1.47 -5.65
CA VAL A 250 -18.42 -0.06 -5.49
C VAL A 250 -18.54 0.62 -6.85
N THR A 251 -19.23 1.75 -6.91
CA THR A 251 -19.28 2.55 -8.13
C THR A 251 -17.98 3.34 -8.34
N ALA A 252 -17.73 3.78 -9.59
CA ALA A 252 -16.61 4.67 -9.88
C ALA A 252 -16.66 5.96 -9.06
N ALA A 253 -17.84 6.51 -8.82
CA ALA A 253 -18.03 7.70 -7.98
C ALA A 253 -17.56 7.44 -6.52
N GLN A 254 -17.90 6.27 -5.95
CA GLN A 254 -17.45 5.88 -4.61
C GLN A 254 -15.93 5.63 -4.57
N ALA A 255 -15.35 5.08 -5.64
CA ALA A 255 -13.90 4.90 -5.76
C ALA A 255 -13.17 6.26 -5.75
N VAL A 256 -13.67 7.22 -6.55
CA VAL A 256 -13.13 8.60 -6.57
C VAL A 256 -13.29 9.29 -5.21
N ALA A 257 -14.44 9.14 -4.55
CA ALA A 257 -14.64 9.68 -3.20
C ALA A 257 -13.64 9.09 -2.20
N GLY A 258 -13.35 7.78 -2.28
CA GLY A 258 -12.32 7.13 -1.46
C GLY A 258 -10.92 7.73 -1.67
N ALA A 259 -10.52 7.93 -2.93
CA ALA A 259 -9.23 8.56 -3.26
C ALA A 259 -9.14 10.01 -2.74
N ARG A 260 -10.21 10.80 -2.89
CA ARG A 260 -10.28 12.18 -2.36
C ARG A 260 -10.20 12.21 -0.84
N ALA A 261 -10.88 11.29 -0.15
CA ALA A 261 -10.82 11.18 1.30
C ALA A 261 -9.41 10.86 1.79
N GLN A 262 -8.70 9.96 1.11
CA GLN A 262 -7.30 9.65 1.41
C GLN A 262 -6.38 10.86 1.17
N ALA A 263 -6.56 11.58 0.06
CA ALA A 263 -5.81 12.80 -0.22
C ALA A 263 -6.03 13.87 0.86
N ALA A 264 -7.27 14.09 1.29
CA ALA A 264 -7.60 15.05 2.34
C ALA A 264 -6.93 14.73 3.69
N VAL A 265 -6.69 13.44 4.00
CA VAL A 265 -5.91 13.08 5.20
C VAL A 265 -4.44 13.51 5.04
N LEU A 266 -3.84 13.28 3.88
CA LEU A 266 -2.47 13.71 3.60
C LEU A 266 -2.33 15.23 3.64
N ASP A 267 -3.33 15.97 3.13
CA ASP A 267 -3.35 17.44 3.20
C ASP A 267 -3.42 17.93 4.65
N LYS A 268 -4.24 17.31 5.50
CA LYS A 268 -4.27 17.62 6.95
C LYS A 268 -2.93 17.37 7.64
N ILE A 269 -2.22 16.29 7.26
CA ILE A 269 -0.86 16.04 7.78
C ILE A 269 0.05 17.16 7.31
N ARG A 270 0.02 17.52 6.03
CA ARG A 270 0.83 18.61 5.45
C ARG A 270 0.59 19.94 6.14
N GLU A 271 -0.66 20.30 6.44
CA GLU A 271 -1.02 21.53 7.14
C GLU A 271 -0.49 21.57 8.57
N ARG A 272 -0.49 20.44 9.27
CA ARG A 272 0.07 20.35 10.62
C ARG A 272 1.60 20.41 10.66
N MET A 273 2.24 20.12 9.54
CA MET A 273 3.70 20.15 9.41
C MET A 273 4.23 21.51 8.91
N LYS A 274 3.36 22.45 8.54
CA LYS A 274 3.70 23.86 8.29
C LYS A 274 3.78 24.65 9.60
#